data_1e1ce7d211b52df8a2d31a42a2d10842
#
_entry.id   1e1ce7d211b52df8a2d31a42a2d10842
#
_cell.length_a   1.000
_cell.length_b   1.000
_cell.length_c   1.000
_cell.angle_alpha   90.00
_cell.angle_beta   90.00
_cell.angle_gamma   90.00
#
_symmetry.space_group_name_H-M   'P 1'
#
loop_
_entity.id
_entity.type
_entity.pdbx_description
1 polymer ?
#
loop_
_entity_poly.entity_id
_entity_poly.type
_entity_poly.pdbx_seq_one_letter_code
_entity_poly.pdbx_strand_id
1 'polypeptide(L)'
;MVKIIGRKLLGKQPVYDIGVERDHNFILNNGLVASNCFNKSHSTAYGYVTYQTAYLKANYPVEYMAALLTASSGTQDKVQKYIATCSSMAITVQQPDINRSEFDFTPVERTILFGLSAVRNLGQGAIECILNAREAGPFKSVADLCDRVDMRSVNRRALEALIHCGAFDSIQPNRKQLIEYLDIVIGWAQSRAKERESLQYNLFDLSGSNNGNQNNSAAAWESAPLLPNTPDFSPQEKLRLEKELLGFYVSDHPLKSVNQIAKVLSPISISELAEQSKRTTVSAIVMLTEVKPHLTKKDGKRMAFLQIEDLTGQAEAVVFPQAYERIEPLIQTDARLIVWGKVDKKDDQCQLIIEDAELIEEAKMVVVELTPTRINKEQLTYLKTILKNQSGEKNLLKIPVLATVPASSQRQFVRFDSKYWVQDCTAAVNALKAAGFSARPSSLAGS
;
A
#
# COMPACT_ATOMS: atom_id res chain seq x y z
N MET A 1 -4.94 -52.40 2.41
CA MET A 1 -3.92 -52.19 1.35
C MET A 1 -4.14 -53.23 0.29
N VAL A 2 -4.37 -52.88 -0.98
CA VAL A 2 -4.60 -53.84 -2.08
C VAL A 2 -3.23 -54.27 -2.60
N LYS A 3 -2.97 -55.57 -2.64
CA LYS A 3 -1.71 -56.14 -3.12
C LYS A 3 -1.85 -56.56 -4.58
N ILE A 4 -0.96 -56.07 -5.44
CA ILE A 4 -0.89 -56.52 -6.83
C ILE A 4 -0.31 -57.94 -6.85
N ILE A 5 -1.12 -58.92 -7.26
CA ILE A 5 -0.73 -60.31 -7.35
C ILE A 5 -0.27 -60.75 -8.75
N GLY A 6 -0.47 -59.93 -9.76
CA GLY A 6 -0.03 -60.14 -11.12
C GLY A 6 -0.36 -59.00 -12.04
N ARG A 7 0.33 -58.88 -13.18
CA ARG A 7 0.04 -57.95 -14.25
C ARG A 7 0.11 -58.64 -15.60
N LYS A 8 -0.82 -58.30 -16.51
CA LYS A 8 -0.87 -58.81 -17.88
C LYS A 8 -0.79 -57.64 -18.84
N LEU A 9 0.04 -57.75 -19.85
CA LEU A 9 0.12 -56.75 -20.91
C LEU A 9 -1.07 -56.96 -21.87
N LEU A 10 -1.93 -55.93 -22.01
CA LEU A 10 -3.15 -55.99 -22.81
C LEU A 10 -3.01 -55.32 -24.20
N GLY A 11 -1.80 -54.88 -24.57
CA GLY A 11 -1.60 -54.08 -25.77
C GLY A 11 -2.12 -52.64 -25.64
N LYS A 12 -2.27 -51.96 -26.78
CA LYS A 12 -2.85 -50.60 -26.79
C LYS A 12 -4.36 -50.69 -26.57
N GLN A 13 -4.84 -50.06 -25.50
CA GLN A 13 -6.26 -49.91 -25.16
C GLN A 13 -6.62 -48.46 -25.09
N PRO A 14 -7.87 -48.06 -25.45
CA PRO A 14 -8.32 -46.71 -25.18
C PRO A 14 -8.36 -46.44 -23.68
N VAL A 15 -7.88 -45.29 -23.27
CA VAL A 15 -7.85 -44.84 -21.86
C VAL A 15 -8.81 -43.66 -21.74
N TYR A 16 -9.67 -43.72 -20.73
CA TYR A 16 -10.64 -42.65 -20.44
C TYR A 16 -10.26 -41.99 -19.13
N ASP A 17 -10.32 -40.67 -19.10
CA ASP A 17 -10.19 -39.88 -17.87
C ASP A 17 -11.58 -39.50 -17.35
N ILE A 18 -11.82 -39.70 -16.06
CA ILE A 18 -13.09 -39.42 -15.40
C ILE A 18 -12.89 -38.27 -14.42
N GLY A 19 -13.45 -37.11 -14.75
CA GLY A 19 -13.45 -35.98 -13.83
C GLY A 19 -14.54 -36.14 -12.77
N VAL A 20 -14.19 -36.09 -11.48
CA VAL A 20 -15.12 -36.09 -10.34
C VAL A 20 -14.87 -34.78 -9.57
N GLU A 21 -15.86 -33.87 -9.63
CA GLU A 21 -15.69 -32.48 -9.15
C GLU A 21 -15.49 -32.33 -7.64
N ARG A 22 -16.03 -33.25 -6.83
CA ARG A 22 -16.09 -33.05 -5.37
C ARG A 22 -15.09 -33.89 -4.59
N ASP A 23 -15.02 -35.18 -4.88
CA ASP A 23 -14.26 -36.12 -4.05
C ASP A 23 -13.02 -36.73 -4.77
N HIS A 24 -12.87 -36.44 -6.06
CA HIS A 24 -11.80 -36.98 -6.94
C HIS A 24 -11.65 -38.51 -6.89
N ASN A 25 -12.69 -39.21 -6.42
CA ASN A 25 -12.74 -40.63 -6.25
C ASN A 25 -13.99 -41.19 -6.93
N PHE A 26 -13.89 -42.43 -7.44
CA PHE A 26 -15.02 -43.17 -7.99
C PHE A 26 -14.91 -44.64 -7.63
N ILE A 27 -16.04 -45.33 -7.62
CA ILE A 27 -16.12 -46.75 -7.28
C ILE A 27 -16.12 -47.56 -8.58
N LEU A 28 -15.18 -48.51 -8.69
CA LEU A 28 -15.14 -49.46 -9.77
C LEU A 28 -16.21 -50.55 -9.61
N ASN A 29 -16.56 -51.23 -10.70
CA ASN A 29 -17.58 -52.28 -10.69
C ASN A 29 -17.31 -53.45 -9.72
N ASN A 30 -16.07 -53.60 -9.29
CA ASN A 30 -15.65 -54.57 -8.27
C ASN A 30 -15.64 -54.02 -6.84
N GLY A 31 -16.23 -52.86 -6.61
CA GLY A 31 -16.29 -52.20 -5.31
C GLY A 31 -15.02 -51.52 -4.82
N LEU A 32 -13.96 -51.50 -5.63
CA LEU A 32 -12.73 -50.75 -5.30
C LEU A 32 -12.92 -49.26 -5.52
N VAL A 33 -12.44 -48.46 -4.57
CA VAL A 33 -12.37 -47.02 -4.71
C VAL A 33 -11.09 -46.67 -5.48
N ALA A 34 -11.24 -46.02 -6.63
CA ALA A 34 -10.14 -45.49 -7.43
C ALA A 34 -10.17 -43.94 -7.36
N SER A 35 -9.01 -43.34 -7.25
CA SER A 35 -8.85 -41.91 -7.39
C SER A 35 -8.62 -41.54 -8.83
N ASN A 36 -9.17 -40.43 -9.28
CA ASN A 36 -8.76 -39.81 -10.52
C ASN A 36 -7.28 -39.42 -10.38
N CYS A 37 -6.42 -40.16 -11.05
CA CYS A 37 -4.98 -40.01 -10.91
C CYS A 37 -4.45 -39.14 -12.05
N PHE A 38 -3.84 -38.04 -11.70
CA PHE A 38 -3.07 -37.24 -12.64
C PHE A 38 -2.05 -38.09 -13.36
N ASN A 39 -1.91 -37.90 -14.67
CA ASN A 39 -0.94 -38.65 -15.48
C ASN A 39 0.47 -38.47 -14.87
N LYS A 40 1.13 -39.58 -14.55
CA LYS A 40 2.45 -39.61 -13.88
C LYS A 40 3.51 -38.82 -14.66
N SER A 41 3.53 -38.92 -15.99
CA SER A 41 4.44 -38.15 -16.84
C SER A 41 4.19 -36.64 -16.75
N HIS A 42 2.92 -36.23 -16.70
CA HIS A 42 2.52 -34.81 -16.48
C HIS A 42 2.95 -34.36 -15.09
N SER A 43 2.65 -35.12 -14.04
CA SER A 43 3.07 -34.79 -12.66
C SER A 43 4.59 -34.70 -12.52
N THR A 44 5.35 -35.55 -13.21
CA THR A 44 6.81 -35.51 -13.22
C THR A 44 7.33 -34.25 -13.90
N ALA A 45 6.75 -33.84 -15.03
CA ALA A 45 7.12 -32.63 -15.73
C ALA A 45 6.84 -31.37 -14.85
N TYR A 46 5.66 -31.33 -14.22
CA TYR A 46 5.35 -30.24 -13.28
C TYR A 46 6.22 -30.25 -12.01
N GLY A 47 6.58 -31.45 -11.52
CA GLY A 47 7.53 -31.56 -10.41
C GLY A 47 8.90 -30.97 -10.75
N TYR A 48 9.37 -31.16 -11.99
CA TYR A 48 10.60 -30.56 -12.47
C TYR A 48 10.49 -29.01 -12.54
N VAL A 49 9.40 -28.49 -13.11
CA VAL A 49 9.13 -27.03 -13.15
C VAL A 49 9.04 -26.45 -11.73
N THR A 50 8.35 -27.17 -10.81
CA THR A 50 8.25 -26.75 -9.41
C THR A 50 9.62 -26.66 -8.74
N TYR A 51 10.49 -27.64 -8.99
CA TYR A 51 11.87 -27.60 -8.50
C TYR A 51 12.64 -26.40 -9.07
N GLN A 52 12.56 -26.18 -10.38
CA GLN A 52 13.23 -25.03 -11.02
C GLN A 52 12.77 -23.70 -10.42
N THR A 53 11.45 -23.50 -10.26
CA THR A 53 10.90 -22.26 -9.68
C THR A 53 11.31 -22.08 -8.22
N ALA A 54 11.33 -23.17 -7.44
CA ALA A 54 11.80 -23.13 -6.05
C ALA A 54 13.29 -22.80 -5.97
N TYR A 55 14.11 -23.40 -6.86
CA TYR A 55 15.54 -23.13 -6.95
C TYR A 55 15.82 -21.66 -7.30
N LEU A 56 15.14 -21.13 -8.32
CA LEU A 56 15.29 -19.73 -8.73
C LEU A 56 14.87 -18.78 -7.60
N LYS A 57 13.74 -19.05 -6.95
CA LYS A 57 13.28 -18.23 -5.81
C LYS A 57 14.27 -18.25 -4.65
N ALA A 58 14.94 -19.36 -4.39
CA ALA A 58 15.89 -19.47 -3.28
C ALA A 58 17.25 -18.82 -3.57
N ASN A 59 17.75 -18.92 -4.82
CA ASN A 59 19.08 -18.46 -5.18
C ASN A 59 19.09 -17.08 -5.86
N TYR A 60 18.00 -16.70 -6.54
CA TYR A 60 17.84 -15.44 -7.29
C TYR A 60 16.50 -14.80 -6.93
N PRO A 61 16.26 -14.46 -5.65
CA PRO A 61 14.94 -14.02 -5.18
C PRO A 61 14.48 -12.70 -5.83
N VAL A 62 15.38 -11.78 -6.11
CA VAL A 62 15.03 -10.46 -6.68
C VAL A 62 14.59 -10.62 -8.14
N GLU A 63 15.37 -11.34 -8.94
CA GLU A 63 15.09 -11.63 -10.34
C GLU A 63 13.82 -12.46 -10.48
N TYR A 64 13.65 -13.48 -9.62
CA TYR A 64 12.45 -14.30 -9.60
C TYR A 64 11.20 -13.48 -9.32
N MET A 65 11.24 -12.60 -8.32
CA MET A 65 10.10 -11.75 -7.96
C MET A 65 9.83 -10.69 -9.04
N ALA A 66 10.85 -10.13 -9.67
CA ALA A 66 10.70 -9.20 -10.79
C ALA A 66 10.00 -9.88 -11.99
N ALA A 67 10.42 -11.07 -12.36
CA ALA A 67 9.79 -11.86 -13.42
C ALA A 67 8.33 -12.24 -13.09
N LEU A 68 8.05 -12.57 -11.83
CA LEU A 68 6.70 -12.89 -11.36
C LEU A 68 5.77 -11.67 -11.38
N LEU A 69 6.27 -10.50 -10.99
CA LEU A 69 5.56 -9.23 -11.06
C LEU A 69 5.26 -8.86 -12.53
N THR A 70 6.25 -8.98 -13.42
CA THR A 70 6.09 -8.75 -14.86
C THR A 70 5.02 -9.65 -15.46
N ALA A 71 5.09 -10.96 -15.19
CA ALA A 71 4.09 -11.92 -15.67
C ALA A 71 2.67 -11.67 -15.15
N SER A 72 2.55 -10.88 -14.09
CA SER A 72 1.28 -10.57 -13.42
C SER A 72 0.85 -9.12 -13.57
N SER A 73 1.56 -8.30 -14.32
CA SER A 73 1.33 -6.84 -14.47
C SER A 73 -0.11 -6.48 -14.88
N GLY A 74 -0.77 -7.34 -15.66
CA GLY A 74 -2.19 -7.18 -16.04
C GLY A 74 -3.21 -7.51 -14.93
N THR A 75 -2.79 -8.03 -13.76
CA THR A 75 -3.70 -8.45 -12.68
C THR A 75 -3.27 -7.82 -11.36
N GLN A 76 -3.90 -6.72 -10.99
CA GLN A 76 -3.48 -5.90 -9.83
C GLN A 76 -3.47 -6.65 -8.51
N ASP A 77 -4.49 -7.50 -8.23
CA ASP A 77 -4.54 -8.29 -6.98
C ASP A 77 -3.32 -9.20 -6.83
N LYS A 78 -2.83 -9.77 -7.96
CA LYS A 78 -1.61 -10.57 -7.95
C LYS A 78 -0.36 -9.72 -7.73
N VAL A 79 -0.28 -8.56 -8.38
CA VAL A 79 0.84 -7.62 -8.21
C VAL A 79 0.94 -7.20 -6.74
N GLN A 80 -0.18 -6.79 -6.12
CA GLN A 80 -0.23 -6.43 -4.70
C GLN A 80 0.25 -7.57 -3.79
N LYS A 81 -0.25 -8.80 -4.02
CA LYS A 81 0.18 -9.98 -3.26
C LYS A 81 1.68 -10.25 -3.38
N TYR A 82 2.24 -10.10 -4.59
CA TYR A 82 3.66 -10.35 -4.80
C TYR A 82 4.54 -9.24 -4.23
N ILE A 83 4.07 -8.00 -4.21
CA ILE A 83 4.79 -6.91 -3.53
C ILE A 83 4.81 -7.12 -2.02
N ALA A 84 3.69 -7.55 -1.40
CA ALA A 84 3.69 -7.96 0.00
C ALA A 84 4.69 -9.10 0.26
N THR A 85 4.80 -10.06 -0.69
CA THR A 85 5.80 -11.12 -0.62
C THR A 85 7.22 -10.57 -0.74
N CYS A 86 7.49 -9.60 -1.64
CA CYS A 86 8.78 -8.93 -1.73
C CYS A 86 9.18 -8.28 -0.39
N SER A 87 8.25 -7.56 0.24
CA SER A 87 8.48 -6.93 1.54
C SER A 87 8.83 -7.95 2.62
N SER A 88 8.15 -9.11 2.65
CA SER A 88 8.47 -10.21 3.59
C SER A 88 9.84 -10.83 3.36
N MET A 89 10.38 -10.73 2.14
CA MET A 89 11.71 -11.20 1.74
C MET A 89 12.79 -10.11 1.85
N ALA A 90 12.45 -8.94 2.43
CA ALA A 90 13.32 -7.75 2.50
C ALA A 90 13.78 -7.23 1.12
N ILE A 91 12.94 -7.41 0.09
CA ILE A 91 13.12 -6.87 -1.26
C ILE A 91 12.25 -5.63 -1.37
N THR A 92 12.86 -4.48 -1.63
CA THR A 92 12.14 -3.21 -1.80
C THR A 92 11.70 -3.04 -3.25
N VAL A 93 10.42 -2.75 -3.48
CA VAL A 93 9.92 -2.34 -4.80
C VAL A 93 9.90 -0.81 -4.83
N GLN A 94 10.66 -0.23 -5.76
CA GLN A 94 10.77 1.22 -5.93
C GLN A 94 9.67 1.73 -6.88
N GLN A 95 9.21 2.97 -6.65
CA GLN A 95 8.25 3.63 -7.54
C GLN A 95 8.78 3.75 -8.98
N PRO A 96 7.88 3.94 -9.99
CA PRO A 96 8.30 4.21 -11.35
C PRO A 96 9.18 5.46 -11.41
N ASP A 97 10.17 5.43 -12.30
CA ASP A 97 11.04 6.58 -12.58
C ASP A 97 11.21 6.71 -14.07
N ILE A 98 10.95 7.90 -14.63
CA ILE A 98 10.95 8.15 -16.07
C ILE A 98 12.31 7.87 -16.72
N ASN A 99 13.39 8.05 -15.96
CA ASN A 99 14.76 7.86 -16.44
C ASN A 99 15.34 6.47 -16.17
N ARG A 100 14.73 5.70 -15.27
CA ARG A 100 15.28 4.41 -14.80
C ARG A 100 14.39 3.22 -15.13
N SER A 101 13.06 3.39 -15.05
CA SER A 101 12.12 2.30 -15.32
C SER A 101 12.18 1.82 -16.74
N GLU A 102 12.20 0.50 -16.91
CA GLU A 102 12.06 -0.17 -18.20
C GLU A 102 10.59 -0.52 -18.49
N PHE A 103 10.34 -1.22 -19.56
CA PHE A 103 9.01 -1.72 -19.88
C PHE A 103 8.47 -2.60 -18.77
N ASP A 104 9.28 -3.55 -18.31
CA ASP A 104 8.95 -4.54 -17.29
C ASP A 104 9.58 -4.21 -15.94
N PHE A 105 9.15 -4.93 -14.89
CA PHE A 105 9.79 -4.86 -13.57
C PHE A 105 11.25 -5.29 -13.66
N THR A 106 12.15 -4.42 -13.25
CA THR A 106 13.59 -4.62 -13.45
C THR A 106 14.30 -4.82 -12.12
N PRO A 107 15.03 -5.94 -11.93
CA PRO A 107 15.83 -6.14 -10.73
C PRO A 107 17.06 -5.22 -10.76
N VAL A 108 17.30 -4.52 -9.65
CA VAL A 108 18.47 -3.65 -9.45
C VAL A 108 19.05 -3.96 -8.07
N GLU A 109 20.14 -4.71 -8.00
CA GLU A 109 20.74 -5.18 -6.74
C GLU A 109 19.73 -5.92 -5.85
N ARG A 110 19.33 -5.32 -4.72
CA ARG A 110 18.32 -5.86 -3.77
C ARG A 110 16.96 -5.21 -3.90
N THR A 111 16.74 -4.45 -4.96
CA THR A 111 15.50 -3.75 -5.21
C THR A 111 14.90 -4.14 -6.54
N ILE A 112 13.62 -3.93 -6.71
CA ILE A 112 12.92 -4.08 -7.99
C ILE A 112 12.39 -2.71 -8.37
N LEU A 113 12.75 -2.25 -9.55
CA LEU A 113 12.23 -1.03 -10.11
C LEU A 113 10.89 -1.30 -10.80
N PHE A 114 9.89 -0.49 -10.55
CA PHE A 114 8.55 -0.66 -11.09
C PHE A 114 8.55 -0.50 -12.62
N GLY A 115 7.97 -1.47 -13.34
CA GLY A 115 7.86 -1.45 -14.80
C GLY A 115 6.78 -0.49 -15.29
N LEU A 116 7.06 0.24 -16.36
CA LEU A 116 6.10 1.20 -16.94
C LEU A 116 4.83 0.49 -17.48
N SER A 117 4.93 -0.77 -17.91
CA SER A 117 3.80 -1.57 -18.40
C SER A 117 2.72 -1.84 -17.34
N ALA A 118 3.08 -1.76 -16.06
CA ALA A 118 2.16 -1.97 -14.96
C ALA A 118 1.46 -0.67 -14.49
N VAL A 119 1.82 0.49 -15.06
CA VAL A 119 1.16 1.77 -14.77
C VAL A 119 -0.14 1.86 -15.57
N ARG A 120 -1.27 2.05 -14.89
CA ARG A 120 -2.56 2.25 -15.56
C ARG A 120 -2.55 3.46 -16.48
N ASN A 121 -3.30 3.39 -17.55
CA ASN A 121 -3.44 4.46 -18.55
C ASN A 121 -2.17 4.76 -19.35
N LEU A 122 -1.12 3.96 -19.23
CA LEU A 122 0.09 4.06 -20.01
C LEU A 122 0.13 2.90 -21.02
N GLY A 123 -0.11 3.21 -22.30
CA GLY A 123 -0.14 2.22 -23.37
C GLY A 123 1.25 1.84 -23.87
N GLN A 124 1.37 0.63 -24.44
CA GLN A 124 2.63 0.11 -24.98
C GLN A 124 3.34 1.10 -25.91
N GLY A 125 2.63 1.67 -26.88
CA GLY A 125 3.24 2.62 -27.82
C GLY A 125 3.78 3.89 -27.16
N ALA A 126 3.15 4.35 -26.07
CA ALA A 126 3.69 5.48 -25.29
C ALA A 126 4.98 5.09 -24.56
N ILE A 127 5.01 3.89 -23.97
CA ILE A 127 6.20 3.38 -23.27
C ILE A 127 7.37 3.24 -24.25
N GLU A 128 7.16 2.59 -25.39
CA GLU A 128 8.19 2.41 -26.42
C GLU A 128 8.72 3.77 -26.91
N CYS A 129 7.84 4.74 -27.14
CA CYS A 129 8.22 6.09 -27.55
C CYS A 129 9.09 6.78 -26.47
N ILE A 130 8.75 6.65 -25.20
CA ILE A 130 9.52 7.20 -24.07
C ILE A 130 10.90 6.53 -23.98
N LEU A 131 10.95 5.19 -24.03
CA LEU A 131 12.19 4.44 -23.95
C LEU A 131 13.14 4.77 -25.08
N ASN A 132 12.65 4.83 -26.34
CA ASN A 132 13.44 5.22 -27.50
C ASN A 132 13.96 6.67 -27.38
N ALA A 133 13.11 7.61 -26.94
CA ALA A 133 13.54 8.98 -26.73
C ALA A 133 14.62 9.10 -25.65
N ARG A 134 14.56 8.23 -24.62
CA ARG A 134 15.55 8.19 -23.53
C ARG A 134 16.94 7.70 -23.97
N GLU A 135 17.06 6.96 -25.07
CA GLU A 135 18.38 6.54 -25.62
C GLU A 135 19.29 7.72 -25.91
N ALA A 136 18.74 8.87 -26.29
CA ALA A 136 19.50 10.11 -26.52
C ALA A 136 19.98 10.78 -25.21
N GLY A 137 19.66 10.20 -24.03
CA GLY A 137 20.03 10.68 -22.71
C GLY A 137 18.82 10.86 -21.78
N PRO A 138 19.05 10.98 -20.46
CA PRO A 138 17.99 11.12 -19.47
C PRO A 138 17.19 12.41 -19.67
N PHE A 139 15.91 12.36 -19.34
CA PHE A 139 15.03 13.53 -19.35
C PHE A 139 15.36 14.45 -18.18
N LYS A 140 15.41 15.75 -18.44
CA LYS A 140 15.73 16.78 -17.44
C LYS A 140 14.49 17.46 -16.87
N SER A 141 13.36 17.40 -17.60
CA SER A 141 12.07 17.97 -17.20
C SER A 141 10.93 17.32 -17.98
N VAL A 142 9.68 17.63 -17.59
CA VAL A 142 8.50 17.27 -18.40
C VAL A 142 8.53 17.94 -19.77
N ALA A 143 9.05 19.18 -19.85
CA ALA A 143 9.20 19.88 -21.11
C ALA A 143 10.20 19.19 -22.06
N ASP A 144 11.32 18.70 -21.52
CA ASP A 144 12.32 17.93 -22.29
C ASP A 144 11.72 16.63 -22.82
N LEU A 145 10.92 15.94 -22.01
CA LEU A 145 10.20 14.76 -22.48
C LEU A 145 9.24 15.13 -23.62
N CYS A 146 8.37 16.13 -23.44
CA CYS A 146 7.38 16.52 -24.43
C CYS A 146 8.00 17.01 -25.75
N ASP A 147 9.19 17.60 -25.71
CA ASP A 147 9.92 18.03 -26.89
C ASP A 147 10.53 16.86 -27.70
N ARG A 148 10.87 15.76 -27.01
CA ARG A 148 11.58 14.62 -27.59
C ARG A 148 10.67 13.46 -28.01
N VAL A 149 9.44 13.37 -27.48
CA VAL A 149 8.49 12.30 -27.77
C VAL A 149 7.46 12.71 -28.80
N ASP A 150 6.88 11.73 -29.51
CA ASP A 150 5.69 11.99 -30.33
C ASP A 150 4.44 12.14 -29.41
N MET A 151 3.90 13.35 -29.38
CA MET A 151 2.72 13.71 -28.59
C MET A 151 1.42 13.02 -29.04
N ARG A 152 1.42 12.32 -30.18
CA ARG A 152 0.29 11.45 -30.62
C ARG A 152 0.32 10.12 -29.85
N SER A 153 1.50 9.60 -29.62
CA SER A 153 1.72 8.35 -28.86
C SER A 153 1.69 8.60 -27.36
N VAL A 154 2.37 9.66 -26.88
CA VAL A 154 2.40 10.06 -25.46
C VAL A 154 1.40 11.19 -25.24
N ASN A 155 0.12 10.82 -25.09
CA ASN A 155 -0.96 11.78 -24.92
C ASN A 155 -1.03 12.36 -23.50
N ARG A 156 -1.88 13.37 -23.29
CA ARG A 156 -2.12 14.01 -21.99
C ARG A 156 -2.38 13.00 -20.88
N ARG A 157 -3.25 12.00 -21.12
CA ARG A 157 -3.61 11.00 -20.12
C ARG A 157 -2.43 10.13 -19.68
N ALA A 158 -1.51 9.84 -20.62
CA ALA A 158 -0.27 9.12 -20.29
C ALA A 158 0.66 9.96 -19.42
N LEU A 159 0.79 11.27 -19.74
CA LEU A 159 1.59 12.20 -18.91
C LEU A 159 1.00 12.40 -17.53
N GLU A 160 -0.32 12.56 -17.40
CA GLU A 160 -1.02 12.62 -16.10
C GLU A 160 -0.74 11.36 -15.27
N ALA A 161 -0.83 10.17 -15.88
CA ALA A 161 -0.54 8.92 -15.21
C ALA A 161 0.92 8.85 -14.73
N LEU A 162 1.88 9.26 -15.54
CA LEU A 162 3.30 9.30 -15.15
C LEU A 162 3.58 10.30 -14.02
N ILE A 163 2.93 11.45 -14.00
CA ILE A 163 3.08 12.44 -12.93
C ILE A 163 2.45 11.94 -11.65
N HIS A 164 1.21 11.46 -11.71
CA HIS A 164 0.48 11.00 -10.51
C HIS A 164 1.11 9.75 -9.88
N CYS A 165 1.69 8.83 -10.66
CA CYS A 165 2.41 7.68 -10.11
C CYS A 165 3.81 8.03 -9.57
N GLY A 166 4.26 9.28 -9.71
CA GLY A 166 5.55 9.75 -9.21
C GLY A 166 6.75 9.48 -10.11
N ALA A 167 6.54 9.13 -11.38
CA ALA A 167 7.64 8.84 -12.30
C ALA A 167 8.58 10.04 -12.54
N PHE A 168 8.15 11.25 -12.26
CA PHE A 168 8.95 12.48 -12.37
C PHE A 168 9.54 12.98 -11.05
N ASP A 169 9.24 12.33 -9.92
CA ASP A 169 9.63 12.83 -8.59
C ASP A 169 11.14 13.02 -8.42
N SER A 170 11.96 12.23 -9.14
CA SER A 170 13.43 12.36 -9.15
C SER A 170 13.93 13.64 -9.85
N ILE A 171 13.09 14.25 -10.70
CA ILE A 171 13.45 15.43 -11.50
C ILE A 171 12.67 16.65 -10.99
N GLN A 172 11.35 16.50 -10.84
CA GLN A 172 10.40 17.56 -10.48
C GLN A 172 9.38 17.00 -9.49
N PRO A 173 9.61 17.14 -8.16
CA PRO A 173 8.82 16.46 -7.13
C PRO A 173 7.43 17.06 -6.88
N ASN A 174 7.16 18.29 -7.35
CA ASN A 174 5.86 18.93 -7.17
C ASN A 174 4.88 18.45 -8.27
N ARG A 175 4.14 17.39 -7.96
CA ARG A 175 3.20 16.75 -8.90
C ARG A 175 2.05 17.66 -9.31
N LYS A 176 1.51 18.46 -8.38
CA LYS A 176 0.39 19.38 -8.68
C LYS A 176 0.82 20.47 -9.67
N GLN A 177 1.99 21.04 -9.46
CA GLN A 177 2.57 22.01 -10.37
C GLN A 177 2.71 21.45 -11.78
N LEU A 178 3.17 20.20 -11.91
CA LEU A 178 3.31 19.54 -13.22
C LEU A 178 1.96 19.32 -13.90
N ILE A 179 0.93 18.92 -13.15
CA ILE A 179 -0.43 18.73 -13.71
C ILE A 179 -1.01 20.04 -14.25
N GLU A 180 -0.87 21.14 -13.50
CA GLU A 180 -1.33 22.46 -13.95
C GLU A 180 -0.54 22.99 -15.16
N TYR A 181 0.70 22.55 -15.32
CA TYR A 181 1.58 22.92 -16.42
C TYR A 181 1.31 22.14 -17.70
N LEU A 182 0.66 20.96 -17.65
CA LEU A 182 0.54 20.04 -18.79
C LEU A 182 -0.05 20.67 -20.05
N ASP A 183 -1.14 21.44 -19.95
CA ASP A 183 -1.77 22.03 -21.13
C ASP A 183 -0.85 23.04 -21.83
N ILE A 184 -0.10 23.77 -21.05
CA ILE A 184 0.85 24.79 -21.53
C ILE A 184 2.02 24.10 -22.25
N VAL A 185 2.62 23.08 -21.61
CA VAL A 185 3.79 22.41 -22.19
C VAL A 185 3.44 21.55 -23.40
N ILE A 186 2.27 20.91 -23.41
CA ILE A 186 1.79 20.15 -24.58
C ILE A 186 1.57 21.08 -25.77
N GLY A 187 0.91 22.23 -25.57
CA GLY A 187 0.70 23.22 -26.61
C GLY A 187 2.03 23.76 -27.16
N TRP A 188 2.98 24.04 -26.29
CA TRP A 188 4.33 24.46 -26.66
C TRP A 188 5.06 23.38 -27.49
N ALA A 189 5.07 22.14 -27.04
CA ALA A 189 5.73 21.02 -27.73
C ALA A 189 5.12 20.76 -29.13
N GLN A 190 3.78 20.82 -29.23
CA GLN A 190 3.09 20.68 -30.53
C GLN A 190 3.42 21.81 -31.50
N SER A 191 3.55 23.06 -31.03
CA SER A 191 3.96 24.18 -31.85
C SER A 191 5.38 23.98 -32.40
N ARG A 192 6.31 23.56 -31.54
CA ARG A 192 7.68 23.25 -31.93
C ARG A 192 7.77 22.08 -32.92
N ALA A 193 6.96 21.04 -32.72
CA ALA A 193 6.91 19.92 -33.67
C ALA A 193 6.47 20.39 -35.08
N LYS A 194 5.44 21.25 -35.14
CA LYS A 194 5.00 21.85 -36.41
C LYS A 194 6.07 22.75 -37.05
N GLU A 195 6.80 23.53 -36.26
CA GLU A 195 7.91 24.35 -36.73
C GLU A 195 9.03 23.49 -37.35
N ARG A 196 9.37 22.37 -36.70
CA ARG A 196 10.33 21.38 -37.21
C ARG A 196 9.85 20.72 -38.52
N GLU A 197 8.58 20.35 -38.62
CA GLU A 197 7.99 19.74 -39.82
C GLU A 197 7.92 20.73 -41.01
N SER A 198 7.67 22.01 -40.74
CA SER A 198 7.51 23.03 -41.77
C SER A 198 8.84 23.55 -42.37
N LEU A 199 9.99 23.08 -41.82
CA LEU A 199 11.34 23.59 -42.21
C LEU A 199 11.47 25.13 -42.09
N GLN A 200 10.57 25.78 -41.40
CA GLN A 200 10.67 27.21 -41.10
C GLN A 200 11.72 27.43 -40.03
N TYR A 201 12.96 27.67 -40.45
CA TYR A 201 13.99 28.17 -39.53
C TYR A 201 13.56 29.56 -39.05
N ASN A 202 13.48 29.76 -37.76
CA ASN A 202 13.28 31.08 -37.20
C ASN A 202 14.46 31.97 -37.59
N LEU A 203 14.18 33.15 -38.16
CA LEU A 203 15.17 34.14 -38.56
C LEU A 203 16.14 34.51 -37.42
N PHE A 204 15.72 34.28 -36.16
CA PHE A 204 16.54 34.50 -34.97
C PHE A 204 17.63 33.44 -34.77
N ASP A 205 17.44 32.20 -35.25
CA ASP A 205 18.48 31.16 -35.20
C ASP A 205 19.63 31.44 -36.20
N LEU A 206 19.33 32.19 -37.28
CA LEU A 206 20.32 32.61 -38.26
C LEU A 206 21.15 33.82 -37.82
N SER A 207 20.69 34.65 -36.89
CA SER A 207 21.39 35.89 -36.48
C SER A 207 22.31 35.70 -35.26
N GLY A 208 22.33 34.55 -34.62
CA GLY A 208 23.04 34.29 -33.37
C GLY A 208 24.33 33.46 -33.45
N SER A 209 24.78 33.01 -34.64
CA SER A 209 25.90 32.08 -34.69
C SER A 209 26.91 32.34 -35.77
N ASN A 210 27.74 33.38 -35.55
CA ASN A 210 29.04 33.48 -36.20
C ASN A 210 30.15 33.07 -35.18
N ASN A 211 30.07 31.88 -34.62
CA ASN A 211 31.23 31.23 -34.02
C ASN A 211 31.04 29.72 -34.14
N GLY A 212 31.93 29.11 -34.93
CA GLY A 212 31.92 27.70 -35.30
C GLY A 212 32.15 26.73 -34.11
N ASN A 213 31.16 26.56 -33.27
CA ASN A 213 31.08 25.47 -32.30
C ASN A 213 29.74 24.75 -32.45
N GLN A 214 29.76 23.63 -33.17
CA GLN A 214 28.60 22.77 -33.45
C GLN A 214 28.02 22.07 -32.19
N ASN A 215 28.33 22.55 -30.98
CA ASN A 215 27.89 21.96 -29.72
C ASN A 215 27.03 22.86 -28.82
N ASN A 216 26.51 24.00 -29.33
CA ASN A 216 25.57 24.83 -28.61
C ASN A 216 24.13 24.69 -29.15
N SER A 217 23.58 23.48 -29.17
CA SER A 217 22.15 23.34 -29.00
C SER A 217 21.89 23.59 -27.50
N ALA A 218 21.76 24.85 -27.09
CA ALA A 218 21.06 25.20 -25.85
C ALA A 218 19.81 24.34 -25.85
N ALA A 219 19.63 23.55 -24.78
CA ALA A 219 18.66 22.48 -24.83
C ALA A 219 17.30 23.08 -25.16
N ALA A 220 16.69 22.63 -26.25
CA ALA A 220 15.49 23.25 -26.83
C ALA A 220 14.35 23.42 -25.80
N TRP A 221 14.33 22.59 -24.77
CA TRP A 221 13.41 22.65 -23.65
C TRP A 221 13.65 23.84 -22.71
N GLU A 222 14.79 24.51 -22.74
CA GLU A 222 15.08 25.73 -21.96
C GLU A 222 14.19 26.91 -22.37
N SER A 223 13.67 26.88 -23.60
CA SER A 223 12.69 27.86 -24.10
C SER A 223 11.24 27.54 -23.70
N ALA A 224 11.01 26.47 -22.94
CA ALA A 224 9.68 26.12 -22.51
C ALA A 224 9.10 27.17 -21.54
N PRO A 225 7.78 27.35 -21.51
CA PRO A 225 7.12 28.25 -20.58
C PRO A 225 7.49 27.90 -19.12
N LEU A 226 7.48 28.92 -18.25
CA LEU A 226 7.79 28.74 -16.84
C LEU A 226 6.68 27.95 -16.14
N LEU A 227 7.09 27.11 -15.18
CA LEU A 227 6.17 26.37 -14.33
C LEU A 227 5.36 27.32 -13.45
N PRO A 228 4.06 27.08 -13.23
CA PRO A 228 3.23 27.83 -12.30
C PRO A 228 3.75 27.65 -10.87
N ASN A 229 3.63 28.70 -10.04
CA ASN A 229 3.99 28.59 -8.63
C ASN A 229 2.78 28.07 -7.83
N THR A 230 2.66 26.77 -7.71
CA THR A 230 1.54 26.09 -7.02
C THR A 230 2.06 25.21 -5.90
N PRO A 231 1.45 25.25 -4.70
CA PRO A 231 1.76 24.30 -3.64
C PRO A 231 1.38 22.87 -4.05
N ASP A 232 2.18 21.90 -3.65
CA ASP A 232 1.99 20.51 -4.03
C ASP A 232 0.74 19.86 -3.39
N PHE A 233 0.35 18.70 -3.90
CA PHE A 233 -0.66 17.85 -3.27
C PHE A 233 -0.25 17.48 -1.83
N SER A 234 -1.24 17.28 -0.97
CA SER A 234 -0.98 16.72 0.35
C SER A 234 -0.37 15.31 0.22
N PRO A 235 0.44 14.86 1.20
CA PRO A 235 1.00 13.51 1.17
C PRO A 235 -0.05 12.41 1.01
N GLN A 236 -1.21 12.58 1.62
CA GLN A 236 -2.33 11.64 1.51
C GLN A 236 -2.92 11.60 0.10
N GLU A 237 -3.05 12.76 -0.53
CA GLU A 237 -3.56 12.85 -1.90
C GLU A 237 -2.59 12.25 -2.91
N LYS A 238 -1.27 12.47 -2.74
CA LYS A 238 -0.24 11.79 -3.54
C LYS A 238 -0.35 10.26 -3.45
N LEU A 239 -0.48 9.73 -2.24
CA LEU A 239 -0.63 8.29 -2.02
C LEU A 239 -1.92 7.73 -2.62
N ARG A 240 -3.04 8.48 -2.55
CA ARG A 240 -4.29 8.09 -3.18
C ARG A 240 -4.16 7.99 -4.69
N LEU A 241 -3.58 9.01 -5.34
CA LEU A 241 -3.37 9.05 -6.78
C LEU A 241 -2.39 7.95 -7.25
N GLU A 242 -1.35 7.71 -6.48
CA GLU A 242 -0.41 6.62 -6.72
C GLU A 242 -1.11 5.25 -6.67
N LYS A 243 -1.91 4.99 -5.63
CA LYS A 243 -2.68 3.75 -5.50
C LYS A 243 -3.68 3.56 -6.64
N GLU A 244 -4.33 4.63 -7.10
CA GLU A 244 -5.27 4.56 -8.22
C GLU A 244 -4.60 4.05 -9.50
N LEU A 245 -3.35 4.44 -9.75
CA LEU A 245 -2.60 4.10 -10.96
C LEU A 245 -1.76 2.83 -10.85
N LEU A 246 -1.15 2.59 -9.70
CA LEU A 246 -0.30 1.42 -9.46
C LEU A 246 -1.05 0.26 -8.82
N GLY A 247 -2.20 0.52 -8.17
CA GLY A 247 -3.04 -0.45 -7.49
C GLY A 247 -2.71 -0.65 -6.01
N PHE A 248 -1.62 -0.06 -5.51
CA PHE A 248 -1.16 -0.16 -4.12
C PHE A 248 -0.23 1.01 -3.80
N TYR A 249 0.17 1.14 -2.54
CA TYR A 249 1.09 2.20 -2.09
C TYR A 249 2.54 1.75 -2.27
N VAL A 250 3.34 2.50 -3.03
CA VAL A 250 4.76 2.20 -3.30
C VAL A 250 5.68 3.17 -2.56
N SER A 251 5.40 4.47 -2.65
CA SER A 251 6.30 5.50 -2.09
C SER A 251 6.30 5.50 -0.57
N ASP A 252 5.14 5.36 0.04
CA ASP A 252 4.97 5.30 1.49
C ASP A 252 3.64 4.64 1.87
N HIS A 253 3.47 4.28 3.14
CA HIS A 253 2.22 3.71 3.64
C HIS A 253 1.42 4.77 4.41
N PRO A 254 0.09 4.90 4.19
CA PRO A 254 -0.74 5.91 4.87
C PRO A 254 -0.67 5.88 6.40
N LEU A 255 -0.35 4.71 6.98
CA LEU A 255 -0.20 4.53 8.43
C LEU A 255 1.21 4.82 8.95
N LYS A 256 2.19 5.12 8.11
CA LYS A 256 3.59 5.33 8.54
C LYS A 256 3.74 6.59 9.41
N SER A 257 3.03 7.66 9.08
CA SER A 257 3.02 8.89 9.88
C SER A 257 2.43 8.70 11.29
N VAL A 258 1.63 7.66 11.47
CA VAL A 258 0.94 7.32 12.74
C VAL A 258 1.76 6.38 13.61
N ASN A 259 2.82 5.76 13.08
CA ASN A 259 3.48 4.58 13.66
C ASN A 259 4.08 4.78 15.07
N GLN A 260 4.65 5.94 15.41
CA GLN A 260 5.27 6.12 16.73
C GLN A 260 4.23 6.19 17.87
N ILE A 261 3.11 6.85 17.62
CA ILE A 261 2.01 6.97 18.59
C ILE A 261 1.14 5.70 18.54
N ALA A 262 1.01 5.11 17.36
CA ALA A 262 0.31 3.85 17.13
C ALA A 262 0.81 2.71 18.03
N LYS A 263 2.11 2.51 18.13
CA LYS A 263 2.72 1.48 19.01
C LYS A 263 2.38 1.64 20.48
N VAL A 264 2.09 2.85 20.93
CA VAL A 264 1.74 3.12 22.32
C VAL A 264 0.26 2.87 22.58
N LEU A 265 -0.62 3.20 21.63
CA LEU A 265 -2.06 3.04 21.75
C LEU A 265 -2.54 1.66 21.31
N SER A 266 -1.90 1.10 20.32
CA SER A 266 -2.21 -0.18 19.73
C SER A 266 -0.95 -1.04 19.71
N PRO A 267 -0.69 -1.79 20.79
CA PRO A 267 0.55 -2.56 20.92
C PRO A 267 0.59 -3.79 20.01
N ILE A 268 -0.51 -4.13 19.34
CA ILE A 268 -0.61 -5.35 18.53
C ILE A 268 -0.66 -4.97 17.05
N SER A 269 0.27 -5.54 16.29
CA SER A 269 0.28 -5.50 14.83
C SER A 269 -0.56 -6.65 14.24
N ILE A 270 -0.92 -6.54 12.97
CA ILE A 270 -1.67 -7.61 12.27
C ILE A 270 -0.88 -8.92 12.24
N SER A 271 0.44 -8.86 12.06
CA SER A 271 1.28 -10.07 12.10
C SER A 271 1.22 -10.81 13.45
N GLU A 272 1.03 -10.08 14.55
CA GLU A 272 0.95 -10.64 15.91
C GLU A 272 -0.45 -11.14 16.27
N LEU A 273 -1.48 -10.89 15.45
CA LEU A 273 -2.84 -11.39 15.71
C LEU A 273 -2.88 -12.92 15.80
N ALA A 274 -2.09 -13.61 14.97
CA ALA A 274 -2.00 -15.06 14.98
C ALA A 274 -1.40 -15.64 16.27
N GLU A 275 -0.60 -14.87 17.01
CA GLU A 275 0.01 -15.28 18.27
C GLU A 275 -0.92 -15.09 19.48
N GLN A 276 -1.94 -14.21 19.33
CA GLN A 276 -2.87 -13.93 20.42
C GLN A 276 -3.77 -15.13 20.74
N SER A 277 -4.17 -15.26 21.98
CA SER A 277 -5.14 -16.28 22.38
C SER A 277 -6.54 -15.99 21.84
N LYS A 278 -7.32 -17.04 21.56
CA LYS A 278 -8.71 -16.88 21.11
C LYS A 278 -9.52 -16.04 22.11
N ARG A 279 -10.32 -15.10 21.59
CA ARG A 279 -11.15 -14.14 22.33
C ARG A 279 -10.38 -13.10 23.18
N THR A 280 -9.07 -12.95 22.98
CA THR A 280 -8.34 -11.83 23.57
C THR A 280 -8.84 -10.53 22.95
N THR A 281 -9.16 -9.54 23.80
CA THR A 281 -9.50 -8.19 23.33
C THR A 281 -8.22 -7.46 22.96
N VAL A 282 -8.18 -6.97 21.74
CA VAL A 282 -7.03 -6.29 21.17
C VAL A 282 -7.44 -4.93 20.59
N SER A 283 -6.47 -4.04 20.45
CA SER A 283 -6.61 -2.82 19.64
C SER A 283 -5.54 -2.79 18.57
N ALA A 284 -5.93 -2.45 17.35
CA ALA A 284 -5.04 -2.33 16.22
C ALA A 284 -5.33 -1.04 15.43
N ILE A 285 -4.29 -0.43 14.86
CA ILE A 285 -4.43 0.65 13.90
C ILE A 285 -4.31 0.05 12.52
N VAL A 286 -5.37 0.19 11.76
CA VAL A 286 -5.53 -0.48 10.47
C VAL A 286 -6.10 0.47 9.42
N MET A 287 -5.88 0.11 8.17
CA MET A 287 -6.56 0.69 7.03
C MET A 287 -7.49 -0.36 6.42
N LEU A 288 -8.68 0.04 6.01
CA LEU A 288 -9.61 -0.83 5.30
C LEU A 288 -9.24 -0.90 3.82
N THR A 289 -8.80 -2.06 3.35
CA THR A 289 -8.47 -2.25 1.93
C THR A 289 -9.65 -2.73 1.11
N GLU A 290 -10.55 -3.51 1.71
CA GLU A 290 -11.77 -3.97 1.07
C GLU A 290 -12.92 -3.99 2.07
N VAL A 291 -14.11 -3.61 1.61
CA VAL A 291 -15.36 -3.63 2.38
C VAL A 291 -16.41 -4.43 1.61
N LYS A 292 -16.88 -5.54 2.20
CA LYS A 292 -17.95 -6.39 1.65
C LYS A 292 -19.17 -6.35 2.56
N PRO A 293 -20.17 -5.50 2.29
CA PRO A 293 -21.43 -5.50 3.03
C PRO A 293 -22.14 -6.85 2.86
N HIS A 294 -22.73 -7.33 3.93
CA HIS A 294 -23.46 -8.59 3.94
C HIS A 294 -24.72 -8.49 4.81
N LEU A 295 -25.72 -9.32 4.51
CA LEU A 295 -26.92 -9.46 5.35
C LEU A 295 -26.88 -10.81 6.06
N THR A 296 -27.17 -10.81 7.36
CA THR A 296 -27.26 -12.04 8.13
C THR A 296 -28.40 -12.91 7.61
N LYS A 297 -28.17 -14.22 7.48
CA LYS A 297 -29.17 -15.18 6.98
C LYS A 297 -30.37 -15.35 7.91
N LYS A 298 -30.21 -15.07 9.23
CA LYS A 298 -31.23 -15.34 10.25
C LYS A 298 -32.23 -14.20 10.40
N ASP A 299 -31.80 -12.97 10.39
CA ASP A 299 -32.59 -11.80 10.77
C ASP A 299 -32.42 -10.61 9.80
N GLY A 300 -31.73 -10.83 8.65
CA GLY A 300 -31.58 -9.82 7.59
C GLY A 300 -30.84 -8.55 8.02
N LYS A 301 -30.15 -8.58 9.17
CA LYS A 301 -29.41 -7.42 9.67
C LYS A 301 -28.12 -7.19 8.89
N ARG A 302 -27.73 -5.94 8.77
CA ARG A 302 -26.48 -5.54 8.08
C ARG A 302 -25.26 -5.91 8.90
N MET A 303 -24.24 -6.43 8.25
CA MET A 303 -22.89 -6.71 8.75
C MET A 303 -21.87 -6.49 7.64
N ALA A 304 -20.58 -6.53 7.93
CA ALA A 304 -19.57 -6.45 6.90
C ALA A 304 -18.40 -7.43 7.15
N PHE A 305 -17.87 -7.95 6.05
CA PHE A 305 -16.55 -8.57 6.01
C PHE A 305 -15.58 -7.53 5.46
N LEU A 306 -14.44 -7.39 6.14
CA LEU A 306 -13.44 -6.37 5.84
C LEU A 306 -12.09 -7.04 5.61
N GLN A 307 -11.33 -6.50 4.68
CA GLN A 307 -9.88 -6.71 4.64
C GLN A 307 -9.21 -5.51 5.31
N ILE A 308 -8.40 -5.80 6.28
CA ILE A 308 -7.66 -4.80 7.07
C ILE A 308 -6.16 -4.95 6.83
N GLU A 309 -5.46 -3.85 6.78
CA GLU A 309 -4.01 -3.79 6.55
C GLU A 309 -3.33 -2.86 7.53
N ASP A 310 -2.14 -3.25 7.98
CA ASP A 310 -1.20 -2.38 8.69
C ASP A 310 0.19 -2.45 8.02
N LEU A 311 1.21 -1.89 8.67
CA LEU A 311 2.59 -1.92 8.18
C LEU A 311 3.23 -3.32 8.19
N THR A 312 2.60 -4.32 8.82
CA THR A 312 3.16 -5.65 9.04
C THR A 312 2.47 -6.73 8.23
N GLY A 313 1.26 -6.46 7.72
CA GLY A 313 0.53 -7.42 6.91
C GLY A 313 -0.95 -7.11 6.76
N GLN A 314 -1.69 -8.09 6.26
CA GLN A 314 -3.12 -8.06 6.03
C GLN A 314 -3.84 -9.15 6.82
N ALA A 315 -5.08 -8.89 7.24
CA ALA A 315 -5.95 -9.87 7.88
C ALA A 315 -7.42 -9.65 7.50
N GLU A 316 -8.22 -10.69 7.70
CA GLU A 316 -9.66 -10.60 7.59
C GLU A 316 -10.25 -10.07 8.90
N ALA A 317 -11.29 -9.24 8.78
CA ALA A 317 -12.06 -8.79 9.92
C ALA A 317 -13.56 -8.88 9.64
N VAL A 318 -14.33 -9.01 10.72
CA VAL A 318 -15.79 -9.09 10.66
C VAL A 318 -16.40 -8.07 11.62
N VAL A 319 -17.40 -7.35 11.12
CA VAL A 319 -18.20 -6.44 11.94
C VAL A 319 -19.62 -7.00 12.00
N PHE A 320 -20.03 -7.46 13.18
CA PHE A 320 -21.36 -7.99 13.41
C PHE A 320 -22.42 -6.87 13.53
N PRO A 321 -23.72 -7.17 13.37
CA PRO A 321 -24.77 -6.16 13.26
C PRO A 321 -24.80 -5.11 14.38
N GLN A 322 -24.58 -5.53 15.62
CA GLN A 322 -24.60 -4.61 16.77
C GLN A 322 -23.46 -3.57 16.72
N ALA A 323 -22.28 -3.97 16.27
CA ALA A 323 -21.17 -3.05 16.04
C ALA A 323 -21.38 -2.25 14.77
N TYR A 324 -21.86 -2.90 13.70
CA TYR A 324 -22.06 -2.29 12.40
C TYR A 324 -22.98 -1.06 12.46
N GLU A 325 -24.10 -1.15 13.18
CA GLU A 325 -25.04 -0.02 13.35
C GLU A 325 -24.37 1.25 13.92
N ARG A 326 -23.30 1.08 14.72
CA ARG A 326 -22.57 2.22 15.33
C ARG A 326 -21.48 2.78 14.46
N ILE A 327 -20.74 1.90 13.75
CA ILE A 327 -19.53 2.29 13.01
C ILE A 327 -19.73 2.28 11.50
N GLU A 328 -20.97 2.06 10.98
CA GLU A 328 -21.28 2.05 9.55
C GLU A 328 -20.71 3.27 8.78
N PRO A 329 -20.81 4.51 9.30
CA PRO A 329 -20.26 5.69 8.61
C PRO A 329 -18.74 5.66 8.42
N LEU A 330 -18.01 4.90 9.25
CA LEU A 330 -16.55 4.78 9.24
C LEU A 330 -16.08 3.64 8.33
N ILE A 331 -16.98 2.72 7.96
CA ILE A 331 -16.65 1.53 7.16
C ILE A 331 -16.62 1.90 5.67
N GLN A 332 -15.52 2.51 5.25
CA GLN A 332 -15.25 2.89 3.87
C GLN A 332 -13.87 2.38 3.45
N THR A 333 -13.72 2.05 2.17
CA THR A 333 -12.40 1.69 1.63
C THR A 333 -11.44 2.86 1.82
N ASP A 334 -10.18 2.54 2.17
CA ASP A 334 -9.10 3.47 2.51
C ASP A 334 -9.30 4.26 3.82
N ALA A 335 -10.37 3.96 4.60
CA ALA A 335 -10.51 4.53 5.94
C ALA A 335 -9.40 4.02 6.86
N ARG A 336 -8.77 4.95 7.58
CA ARG A 336 -7.73 4.68 8.58
C ARG A 336 -8.35 4.70 9.96
N LEU A 337 -8.39 3.54 10.59
CA LEU A 337 -9.12 3.33 11.84
C LEU A 337 -8.21 2.84 12.95
N ILE A 338 -8.47 3.29 14.16
CA ILE A 338 -8.16 2.51 15.36
C ILE A 338 -9.36 1.61 15.64
N VAL A 339 -9.13 0.31 15.71
CA VAL A 339 -10.18 -0.70 15.92
C VAL A 339 -9.95 -1.42 17.24
N TRP A 340 -11.04 -1.73 17.91
CA TRP A 340 -11.08 -2.58 19.10
C TRP A 340 -11.90 -3.82 18.79
N GLY A 341 -11.38 -4.98 19.16
CA GLY A 341 -12.05 -6.22 18.80
C GLY A 341 -11.50 -7.43 19.52
N LYS A 342 -12.03 -8.59 19.15
CA LYS A 342 -11.61 -9.90 19.68
C LYS A 342 -11.02 -10.75 18.57
N VAL A 343 -9.93 -11.41 18.88
CA VAL A 343 -9.32 -12.38 17.97
C VAL A 343 -10.16 -13.63 17.92
N ASP A 344 -10.59 -14.05 16.74
CA ASP A 344 -11.22 -15.36 16.49
C ASP A 344 -10.30 -16.23 15.62
N LYS A 345 -10.11 -17.46 16.06
CA LYS A 345 -9.30 -18.47 15.37
C LYS A 345 -10.18 -19.64 14.96
N LYS A 346 -10.24 -19.91 13.68
CA LYS A 346 -10.98 -21.03 13.11
C LYS A 346 -10.14 -21.66 12.00
N ASP A 347 -9.86 -22.95 12.12
CA ASP A 347 -9.23 -23.79 11.09
C ASP A 347 -7.96 -23.16 10.47
N ASP A 348 -6.97 -22.79 11.30
CA ASP A 348 -5.71 -22.10 10.93
C ASP A 348 -5.87 -20.67 10.35
N GLN A 349 -7.08 -20.15 10.25
CA GLN A 349 -7.32 -18.75 9.89
C GLN A 349 -7.55 -17.91 11.13
N CYS A 350 -6.89 -16.76 11.16
CA CYS A 350 -7.05 -15.77 12.23
C CYS A 350 -7.81 -14.57 11.68
N GLN A 351 -8.93 -14.22 12.30
CA GLN A 351 -9.71 -13.03 11.93
C GLN A 351 -9.96 -12.15 13.15
N LEU A 352 -10.17 -10.86 12.91
CA LEU A 352 -10.51 -9.89 13.96
C LEU A 352 -12.02 -9.62 13.94
N ILE A 353 -12.69 -9.88 15.07
CA ILE A 353 -14.09 -9.45 15.27
C ILE A 353 -14.04 -8.02 15.80
N ILE A 354 -14.35 -7.05 14.97
CA ILE A 354 -14.35 -5.64 15.36
C ILE A 354 -15.63 -5.36 16.16
N GLU A 355 -15.45 -4.86 17.37
CA GLU A 355 -16.53 -4.44 18.27
C GLU A 355 -16.73 -2.93 18.24
N ASP A 356 -15.67 -2.16 17.94
CA ASP A 356 -15.72 -0.71 17.85
C ASP A 356 -14.59 -0.15 16.99
N ALA A 357 -14.77 1.06 16.44
CA ALA A 357 -13.78 1.73 15.62
C ALA A 357 -13.92 3.25 15.71
N GLU A 358 -12.81 3.96 15.47
CA GLU A 358 -12.75 5.42 15.41
C GLU A 358 -11.77 5.83 14.31
N LEU A 359 -12.06 6.94 13.59
CA LEU A 359 -11.12 7.50 12.61
C LEU A 359 -9.85 8.00 13.30
N ILE A 360 -8.69 7.67 12.75
CA ILE A 360 -7.39 8.12 13.28
C ILE A 360 -7.33 9.66 13.33
N GLU A 361 -7.94 10.31 12.34
CA GLU A 361 -7.99 11.77 12.21
C GLU A 361 -8.81 12.44 13.32
N GLU A 362 -9.83 11.75 13.81
CA GLU A 362 -10.75 12.25 14.85
C GLU A 362 -10.36 11.77 16.24
N ALA A 363 -9.56 10.70 16.31
CA ALA A 363 -9.14 10.09 17.56
C ALA A 363 -8.35 11.09 18.41
N LYS A 364 -8.94 11.48 19.53
CA LYS A 364 -8.37 12.40 20.49
C LYS A 364 -7.64 11.64 21.59
N MET A 365 -6.58 12.22 22.09
CA MET A 365 -5.85 11.73 23.25
C MET A 365 -5.49 12.87 24.20
N VAL A 366 -5.27 12.56 25.45
CA VAL A 366 -4.71 13.48 26.42
C VAL A 366 -3.23 13.14 26.61
N VAL A 367 -2.37 14.11 26.33
CA VAL A 367 -0.93 13.98 26.58
C VAL A 367 -0.55 14.77 27.82
N VAL A 368 0.03 14.09 28.80
CA VAL A 368 0.52 14.68 30.04
C VAL A 368 2.04 14.68 30.03
N GLU A 369 2.65 15.85 30.15
CA GLU A 369 4.10 15.97 30.20
C GLU A 369 4.60 15.77 31.65
N LEU A 370 5.38 14.73 31.85
CA LEU A 370 5.99 14.43 33.15
C LEU A 370 7.46 14.89 33.14
N THR A 371 7.78 15.88 33.96
CA THR A 371 9.17 16.29 34.19
C THR A 371 9.84 15.34 35.20
N PRO A 372 11.18 15.16 35.19
CA PRO A 372 11.88 14.32 36.14
C PRO A 372 11.56 14.62 37.61
N THR A 373 11.31 15.89 37.92
CA THR A 373 10.92 16.36 39.26
C THR A 373 9.52 15.93 39.67
N ARG A 374 8.65 15.54 38.73
CA ARG A 374 7.26 15.13 38.96
C ARG A 374 7.03 13.62 38.86
N ILE A 375 8.07 12.85 38.61
CA ILE A 375 8.02 11.38 38.58
C ILE A 375 8.28 10.83 40.01
N ASN A 376 7.57 11.34 41.00
CA ASN A 376 7.54 10.74 42.34
C ASN A 376 6.25 9.98 42.59
N LYS A 377 6.27 9.08 43.57
CA LYS A 377 5.16 8.17 43.87
C LYS A 377 3.88 8.91 44.27
N GLU A 378 4.01 10.02 45.00
CA GLU A 378 2.85 10.79 45.50
C GLU A 378 2.18 11.54 44.34
N GLN A 379 2.94 12.19 43.49
CA GLN A 379 2.39 12.92 42.34
C GLN A 379 1.79 11.98 41.28
N LEU A 380 2.40 10.81 41.05
CA LEU A 380 1.81 9.79 40.18
C LEU A 380 0.50 9.23 40.76
N THR A 381 0.40 9.07 42.08
CA THR A 381 -0.84 8.66 42.74
C THR A 381 -1.93 9.73 42.61
N TYR A 382 -1.55 10.99 42.80
CA TYR A 382 -2.46 12.13 42.62
C TYR A 382 -2.95 12.24 41.17
N LEU A 383 -2.04 12.15 40.19
CA LEU A 383 -2.40 12.11 38.77
C LEU A 383 -3.40 10.98 38.47
N LYS A 384 -3.14 9.77 38.94
CA LYS A 384 -4.03 8.62 38.76
C LYS A 384 -5.42 8.85 39.40
N THR A 385 -5.50 9.54 40.51
CA THR A 385 -6.76 9.89 41.13
C THR A 385 -7.57 10.87 40.29
N ILE A 386 -6.94 11.91 39.74
CA ILE A 386 -7.58 12.86 38.85
C ILE A 386 -8.14 12.13 37.62
N LEU A 387 -7.30 11.33 36.95
CA LEU A 387 -7.71 10.58 35.76
C LEU A 387 -8.87 9.62 36.06
N LYS A 388 -8.83 8.94 37.18
CA LYS A 388 -9.91 8.05 37.63
C LYS A 388 -11.23 8.77 37.84
N ASN A 389 -11.20 10.00 38.39
CA ASN A 389 -12.39 10.83 38.59
C ASN A 389 -12.97 11.34 37.23
N GLN A 390 -12.15 11.42 36.18
CA GLN A 390 -12.55 11.81 34.83
C GLN A 390 -12.88 10.62 33.93
N SER A 391 -12.75 9.38 34.42
CA SER A 391 -12.89 8.19 33.59
C SER A 391 -14.33 7.76 33.27
N GLY A 392 -15.35 8.41 33.85
CA GLY A 392 -16.76 8.19 33.55
C GLY A 392 -17.27 6.75 33.69
N GLU A 393 -18.37 6.43 33.05
CA GLU A 393 -19.00 5.10 33.11
C GLU A 393 -18.23 4.03 32.29
N LYS A 394 -18.35 2.75 32.74
CA LYS A 394 -17.54 1.64 32.16
C LYS A 394 -17.83 1.31 30.70
N ASN A 395 -18.97 1.72 30.17
CA ASN A 395 -19.48 1.27 28.84
C ASN A 395 -19.38 2.33 27.74
N LEU A 396 -18.76 3.48 27.99
CA LEU A 396 -18.59 4.55 27.01
C LEU A 396 -17.16 4.53 26.45
N LEU A 397 -17.03 4.94 25.17
CA LEU A 397 -15.75 5.19 24.52
C LEU A 397 -14.89 6.09 25.40
N LYS A 398 -13.66 5.66 25.65
CA LYS A 398 -12.73 6.38 26.52
C LYS A 398 -11.54 6.88 25.74
N ILE A 399 -11.24 8.13 25.94
CA ILE A 399 -10.12 8.82 25.33
C ILE A 399 -8.81 8.37 26.00
N PRO A 400 -7.83 7.86 25.24
CA PRO A 400 -6.56 7.42 25.77
C PRO A 400 -5.78 8.53 26.46
N VAL A 401 -5.08 8.19 27.52
CA VAL A 401 -4.17 9.10 28.23
C VAL A 401 -2.74 8.57 28.10
N LEU A 402 -1.85 9.44 27.63
CA LEU A 402 -0.43 9.18 27.46
C LEU A 402 0.38 10.10 28.37
N ALA A 403 1.48 9.62 28.90
CA ALA A 403 2.50 10.47 29.50
C ALA A 403 3.70 10.59 28.56
N THR A 404 4.26 11.78 28.45
CA THR A 404 5.58 11.97 27.83
C THR A 404 6.62 12.15 28.92
N VAL A 405 7.68 11.36 28.85
CA VAL A 405 8.80 11.38 29.78
C VAL A 405 10.03 11.78 28.99
N PRO A 406 10.80 12.81 29.40
CA PRO A 406 12.05 13.16 28.76
C PRO A 406 13.07 12.03 28.99
N ALA A 407 13.61 11.50 27.92
CA ALA A 407 14.74 10.57 27.92
C ALA A 407 15.93 11.24 27.25
N SER A 408 17.13 10.71 27.44
CA SER A 408 18.41 11.36 27.09
C SER A 408 18.58 11.73 25.60
N SER A 409 17.82 11.12 24.67
CA SER A 409 17.87 11.44 23.23
C SER A 409 16.53 11.58 22.53
N GLN A 410 15.42 11.08 23.11
CA GLN A 410 14.08 11.17 22.52
C GLN A 410 13.00 11.21 23.61
N ARG A 411 11.86 11.83 23.33
CA ARG A 411 10.69 11.77 24.20
C ARG A 411 10.11 10.37 24.17
N GLN A 412 9.96 9.73 25.33
CA GLN A 412 9.29 8.45 25.47
C GLN A 412 7.82 8.68 25.80
N PHE A 413 6.95 7.91 25.14
CA PHE A 413 5.52 7.88 25.43
C PHE A 413 5.19 6.66 26.28
N VAL A 414 4.44 6.86 27.36
CA VAL A 414 3.97 5.81 28.25
C VAL A 414 2.46 5.86 28.30
N ARG A 415 1.80 4.75 27.97
CA ARG A 415 0.34 4.63 28.01
C ARG A 415 -0.13 4.35 29.44
N PHE A 416 -1.16 5.07 29.87
CA PHE A 416 -1.89 4.69 31.07
C PHE A 416 -2.84 3.51 30.78
N ASP A 417 -3.03 2.63 31.77
CA ASP A 417 -4.02 1.55 31.72
C ASP A 417 -5.42 2.11 31.42
N SER A 418 -6.24 1.37 30.68
CA SER A 418 -7.59 1.78 30.22
C SER A 418 -8.52 2.25 31.34
N LYS A 419 -8.29 1.81 32.60
CA LYS A 419 -9.02 2.31 33.78
C LYS A 419 -8.74 3.78 34.11
N TYR A 420 -7.71 4.39 33.54
CA TYR A 420 -7.35 5.80 33.67
C TYR A 420 -7.65 6.63 32.41
N TRP A 421 -8.27 6.01 31.41
CA TRP A 421 -8.71 6.74 30.23
C TRP A 421 -9.92 7.61 30.58
N VAL A 422 -10.03 8.74 29.94
CA VAL A 422 -11.00 9.79 30.29
C VAL A 422 -12.17 9.83 29.31
N GLN A 423 -13.31 10.35 29.75
CA GLN A 423 -14.50 10.44 28.90
C GLN A 423 -14.54 11.73 28.09
N ASP A 424 -14.04 12.83 28.65
CA ASP A 424 -13.96 14.12 28.00
C ASP A 424 -12.53 14.65 28.02
N CYS A 425 -11.98 14.88 26.81
CA CYS A 425 -10.62 15.37 26.62
C CYS A 425 -10.43 16.76 27.25
N THR A 426 -11.38 17.65 27.02
CA THR A 426 -11.29 19.05 27.45
C THR A 426 -11.43 19.18 28.98
N ALA A 427 -12.40 18.48 29.56
CA ALA A 427 -12.59 18.44 31.00
C ALA A 427 -11.38 17.84 31.73
N ALA A 428 -10.83 16.74 31.19
CA ALA A 428 -9.65 16.09 31.75
C ALA A 428 -8.41 16.98 31.67
N VAL A 429 -8.16 17.63 30.52
CA VAL A 429 -7.03 18.55 30.35
C VAL A 429 -7.14 19.74 31.32
N ASN A 430 -8.34 20.30 31.49
CA ASN A 430 -8.56 21.43 32.41
C ASN A 430 -8.34 20.97 33.87
N ALA A 431 -8.86 19.82 34.26
CA ALA A 431 -8.64 19.27 35.61
C ALA A 431 -7.15 18.98 35.89
N LEU A 432 -6.41 18.48 34.90
CA LEU A 432 -4.98 18.23 35.02
C LEU A 432 -4.18 19.54 35.13
N LYS A 433 -4.54 20.56 34.32
CA LYS A 433 -3.90 21.87 34.41
C LYS A 433 -4.18 22.58 35.74
N ALA A 434 -5.41 22.49 36.23
CA ALA A 434 -5.78 23.03 37.57
C ALA A 434 -4.98 22.37 38.69
N ALA A 435 -4.64 21.09 38.55
CA ALA A 435 -3.78 20.35 39.48
C ALA A 435 -2.28 20.59 39.24
N GLY A 436 -1.91 21.48 38.33
CA GLY A 436 -0.54 21.89 38.03
C GLY A 436 0.21 20.95 37.07
N PHE A 437 -0.44 19.97 36.43
CA PHE A 437 0.20 19.16 35.41
C PHE A 437 0.18 19.88 34.04
N SER A 438 1.26 19.73 33.27
CA SER A 438 1.28 20.12 31.86
C SER A 438 0.52 19.08 31.05
N ALA A 439 -0.68 19.43 30.60
CA ALA A 439 -1.53 18.53 29.82
C ALA A 439 -2.08 19.25 28.58
N ARG A 440 -2.17 18.53 27.47
CA ARG A 440 -2.73 19.04 26.21
C ARG A 440 -3.55 17.99 25.49
N PRO A 441 -4.58 18.42 24.73
CA PRO A 441 -5.21 17.51 23.77
C PRO A 441 -4.23 17.28 22.63
N SER A 442 -4.28 16.11 22.04
CA SER A 442 -3.53 15.76 20.84
C SER A 442 -4.38 14.84 19.97
N SER A 443 -4.19 14.88 18.64
CA SER A 443 -4.79 13.93 17.71
C SER A 443 -3.77 12.85 17.36
N LEU A 444 -4.26 11.69 16.89
CA LEU A 444 -3.41 10.61 16.38
C LEU A 444 -2.82 10.96 15.01
N ALA A 445 -3.55 11.71 14.20
CA ALA A 445 -3.00 12.31 13.01
C ALA A 445 -2.02 13.40 13.45
N GLY A 446 -0.73 13.09 13.39
CA GLY A 446 0.31 14.06 13.71
C GLY A 446 0.19 15.32 12.86
N SER A 447 0.28 16.47 13.52
CA SER A 447 0.55 17.76 12.90
C SER A 447 1.97 17.81 12.38
#